data_419b50ad3ef07ee3e296cfda158e1056
#
_entry.id   419b50ad3ef07ee3e296cfda158e1056
#
_cell.length_a   1.000
_cell.length_b   1.000
_cell.length_c   1.000
_cell.angle_alpha   90.00
_cell.angle_beta   90.00
_cell.angle_gamma   90.00
#
_symmetry.space_group_name_H-M   'P 1'
#
loop_
_entity.id
_entity.type
_entity.pdbx_description
1 polymer ?
#
loop_
_entity_poly.entity_id
_entity_poly.type
_entity_poly.pdbx_seq_one_letter_code
_entity_poly.pdbx_strand_id
1 'polypeptide(L)'
;MYRLKRTIPVNEPGKVYLSRHEVWSGLLRKAQNALPYVPQMQKCQVLEEGEGWLLRDIVFNNTPLRERVTFEPQQRVIFDRVGGVELGRIENIIGEDEHGNLTLTFAFGLKKEGIPEDSEAETKHFSAMEGAYFGAVAATLAAVRRTVEERGREEFPPAEASDAAGDNRWIYEFYRVADSLDMPRFLAMHTDDVRLTFANYPTTVGKQHLEAAIGGLWRRIKGMSHSLSGAWSLHDGKVGIAEGSCMYTRLDDTLFTIRLGTMLRRRGDLISDLRIHVDVNGL
;
A
#
# COMPACT_ATOMS: atom_id res chain seq x y z
N MET A 1 28.00 0.81 -16.99
CA MET A 1 26.87 0.21 -16.20
C MET A 1 25.55 0.63 -16.81
N TYR A 2 24.74 -0.32 -17.26
CA TYR A 2 23.43 -0.06 -17.86
C TYR A 2 22.44 0.48 -16.83
N ARG A 3 21.77 1.59 -17.14
CA ARG A 3 20.80 2.25 -16.24
C ARG A 3 19.44 2.36 -16.90
N LEU A 4 18.42 1.99 -16.15
CA LEU A 4 17.02 2.06 -16.56
C LEU A 4 16.18 2.55 -15.38
N LYS A 5 15.22 3.42 -15.64
CA LYS A 5 14.29 3.92 -14.63
C LYS A 5 12.89 4.03 -15.20
N ARG A 6 11.90 3.54 -14.45
CA ARG A 6 10.49 3.72 -14.80
C ARG A 6 9.68 4.07 -13.56
N THR A 7 8.91 5.12 -13.65
CA THR A 7 7.93 5.54 -12.64
C THR A 7 6.53 5.32 -13.21
N ILE A 8 5.65 4.75 -12.39
CA ILE A 8 4.24 4.58 -12.74
C ILE A 8 3.36 5.09 -11.59
N PRO A 9 2.16 5.61 -11.89
CA PRO A 9 1.19 5.92 -10.83
C PRO A 9 0.80 4.63 -10.11
N VAL A 10 0.68 4.71 -8.79
CA VAL A 10 0.17 3.59 -7.99
C VAL A 10 -1.33 3.49 -8.14
N ASN A 11 -2.04 4.60 -8.11
CA ASN A 11 -3.49 4.64 -8.17
C ASN A 11 -3.98 5.17 -9.53
N GLU A 12 -4.88 4.41 -10.15
CA GLU A 12 -5.48 4.72 -11.44
C GLU A 12 -7.00 4.61 -11.32
N PRO A 13 -7.77 5.41 -12.07
CA PRO A 13 -9.23 5.31 -12.10
C PRO A 13 -9.71 3.88 -12.38
N GLY A 14 -10.72 3.42 -11.65
CA GLY A 14 -11.32 2.09 -11.85
C GLY A 14 -10.53 0.91 -11.26
N LYS A 15 -9.36 1.14 -10.67
CA LYS A 15 -8.60 0.12 -9.95
C LYS A 15 -8.75 0.27 -8.44
N VAL A 16 -8.56 -0.83 -7.71
CA VAL A 16 -8.50 -0.80 -6.24
C VAL A 16 -7.43 0.17 -5.81
N TYR A 17 -7.79 1.10 -4.94
CA TYR A 17 -6.88 2.08 -4.36
C TYR A 17 -5.87 1.38 -3.43
N LEU A 18 -4.61 1.76 -3.52
CA LEU A 18 -3.54 1.30 -2.65
C LEU A 18 -2.98 2.46 -1.85
N SER A 19 -2.94 2.32 -0.54
CA SER A 19 -2.21 3.21 0.36
C SER A 19 -0.70 2.98 0.24
N ARG A 20 0.11 3.94 0.70
CA ARG A 20 1.57 3.79 0.80
C ARG A 20 1.95 2.54 1.60
N HIS A 21 1.22 2.27 2.70
CA HIS A 21 1.46 1.10 3.55
C HIS A 21 1.18 -0.22 2.81
N GLU A 22 0.11 -0.31 2.02
CA GLU A 22 -0.19 -1.52 1.24
C GLU A 22 0.85 -1.78 0.17
N VAL A 23 1.33 -0.72 -0.52
CA VAL A 23 2.46 -0.82 -1.45
C VAL A 23 3.71 -1.29 -0.71
N TRP A 24 4.05 -0.68 0.42
CA TRP A 24 5.18 -1.08 1.26
C TRP A 24 5.10 -2.54 1.70
N SER A 25 3.96 -2.96 2.25
CA SER A 25 3.72 -4.35 2.64
C SER A 25 3.84 -5.32 1.47
N GLY A 26 3.40 -4.89 0.28
CA GLY A 26 3.58 -5.66 -0.95
C GLY A 26 5.05 -5.81 -1.35
N LEU A 27 5.85 -4.75 -1.23
CA LEU A 27 7.29 -4.79 -1.50
C LEU A 27 8.04 -5.68 -0.50
N LEU A 28 7.66 -5.66 0.78
CA LEU A 28 8.22 -6.58 1.79
C LEU A 28 7.91 -8.05 1.44
N ARG A 29 6.66 -8.37 1.11
CA ARG A 29 6.29 -9.73 0.68
C ARG A 29 7.03 -10.16 -0.59
N LYS A 30 7.19 -9.24 -1.57
CA LYS A 30 7.99 -9.48 -2.78
C LYS A 30 9.46 -9.77 -2.43
N ALA A 31 10.02 -9.09 -1.44
CA ALA A 31 11.38 -9.35 -0.98
C ALA A 31 11.53 -10.75 -0.38
N GLN A 32 10.55 -11.21 0.39
CA GLN A 32 10.50 -12.55 0.97
C GLN A 32 10.23 -13.63 -0.07
N ASN A 33 9.30 -13.39 -0.98
CA ASN A 33 8.96 -14.31 -2.06
C ASN A 33 8.57 -13.55 -3.33
N ALA A 34 9.46 -13.51 -4.31
CA ALA A 34 9.25 -12.78 -5.55
C ALA A 34 8.37 -13.52 -6.59
N LEU A 35 8.09 -14.81 -6.40
CA LEU A 35 7.37 -15.63 -7.39
C LEU A 35 6.00 -15.05 -7.80
N PRO A 36 5.14 -14.56 -6.90
CA PRO A 36 3.86 -13.99 -7.28
C PRO A 36 3.94 -12.60 -7.95
N TYR A 37 5.11 -11.94 -7.87
CA TYR A 37 5.31 -10.53 -8.26
C TYR A 37 6.13 -10.34 -9.53
N VAL A 38 6.91 -11.34 -9.90
CA VAL A 38 7.86 -11.26 -11.02
C VAL A 38 7.66 -12.48 -11.92
N PRO A 39 7.00 -12.32 -13.08
CA PRO A 39 6.62 -13.48 -13.93
C PRO A 39 7.80 -14.37 -14.37
N GLN A 40 8.99 -13.80 -14.54
CA GLN A 40 10.20 -14.51 -14.94
C GLN A 40 10.97 -15.15 -13.78
N MET A 41 10.49 -14.97 -12.53
CA MET A 41 11.10 -15.57 -11.35
C MET A 41 10.75 -17.06 -11.28
N GLN A 42 11.75 -17.90 -11.14
CA GLN A 42 11.60 -19.37 -11.11
C GLN A 42 11.93 -19.95 -9.73
N LYS A 43 12.77 -19.24 -8.97
CA LYS A 43 13.12 -19.58 -7.59
C LYS A 43 13.33 -18.31 -6.78
N CYS A 44 12.91 -18.34 -5.52
CA CYS A 44 13.20 -17.29 -4.55
C CYS A 44 13.30 -17.96 -3.18
N GLN A 45 14.48 -17.92 -2.57
CA GLN A 45 14.76 -18.58 -1.29
C GLN A 45 15.55 -17.64 -0.40
N VAL A 46 14.97 -17.25 0.71
CA VAL A 46 15.67 -16.49 1.75
C VAL A 46 16.66 -17.42 2.45
N LEU A 47 17.88 -16.95 2.62
CA LEU A 47 18.99 -17.66 3.26
C LEU A 47 19.23 -17.15 4.67
N GLU A 48 19.21 -15.84 4.82
CA GLU A 48 19.49 -15.15 6.08
C GLU A 48 18.61 -13.89 6.18
N GLU A 49 18.26 -13.52 7.40
CA GLU A 49 17.52 -12.30 7.73
C GLU A 49 18.16 -11.58 8.91
N GLY A 50 18.11 -10.26 8.89
CA GLY A 50 18.54 -9.39 9.98
C GLY A 50 17.68 -8.14 10.07
N GLU A 51 17.98 -7.28 11.03
CA GLU A 51 17.26 -6.03 11.17
C GLU A 51 17.46 -5.15 9.92
N GLY A 52 16.37 -4.87 9.20
CA GLY A 52 16.38 -4.04 8.00
C GLY A 52 16.96 -4.68 6.73
N TRP A 53 17.25 -6.00 6.71
CA TRP A 53 17.79 -6.66 5.52
C TRP A 53 17.48 -8.16 5.47
N LEU A 54 17.63 -8.73 4.27
CA LEU A 54 17.70 -10.17 4.05
C LEU A 54 18.71 -10.51 2.94
N LEU A 55 19.19 -11.76 2.92
CA LEU A 55 19.97 -12.37 1.86
C LEU A 55 19.15 -13.49 1.21
N ARG A 56 19.07 -13.51 -0.11
CA ARG A 56 18.29 -14.53 -0.82
C ARG A 56 18.98 -15.04 -2.09
N ASP A 57 18.71 -16.28 -2.43
CA ASP A 57 19.01 -16.85 -3.76
C ASP A 57 17.76 -16.80 -4.63
N ILE A 58 17.94 -16.38 -5.86
CA ILE A 58 16.89 -16.34 -6.87
C ILE A 58 17.34 -17.02 -8.17
N VAL A 59 16.38 -17.45 -8.95
CA VAL A 59 16.58 -17.78 -10.37
C VAL A 59 15.64 -16.88 -11.17
N PHE A 60 16.21 -15.96 -11.94
CA PHE A 60 15.49 -15.06 -12.80
C PHE A 60 15.87 -15.31 -14.25
N ASN A 61 14.89 -15.58 -15.09
CA ASN A 61 15.08 -15.89 -16.52
C ASN A 61 16.21 -16.94 -16.74
N ASN A 62 16.15 -18.06 -16.01
CA ASN A 62 17.13 -19.16 -15.98
C ASN A 62 18.52 -18.78 -15.45
N THR A 63 18.71 -17.57 -14.92
CA THR A 63 20.00 -17.11 -14.39
C THR A 63 19.95 -17.17 -12.85
N PRO A 64 20.81 -17.97 -12.21
CA PRO A 64 20.93 -17.97 -10.75
C PRO A 64 21.67 -16.72 -10.28
N LEU A 65 21.13 -16.06 -9.27
CA LEU A 65 21.63 -14.81 -8.72
C LEU A 65 21.48 -14.83 -7.18
N ARG A 66 22.34 -14.09 -6.52
CA ARG A 66 22.22 -13.83 -5.08
C ARG A 66 21.99 -12.34 -4.85
N GLU A 67 21.01 -12.02 -4.02
CA GLU A 67 20.64 -10.64 -3.70
C GLU A 67 20.69 -10.39 -2.19
N ARG A 68 21.35 -9.31 -1.82
CA ARG A 68 21.16 -8.67 -0.52
C ARG A 68 20.05 -7.65 -0.66
N VAL A 69 18.99 -7.79 0.11
CA VAL A 69 17.85 -6.87 0.10
C VAL A 69 17.91 -6.00 1.35
N THR A 70 17.81 -4.68 1.17
CA THR A 70 17.81 -3.71 2.27
C THR A 70 16.48 -2.96 2.26
N PHE A 71 15.94 -2.71 3.44
CA PHE A 71 14.66 -2.05 3.64
C PHE A 71 14.84 -0.65 4.20
N GLU A 72 14.35 0.37 3.49
CA GLU A 72 14.15 1.71 4.02
C GLU A 72 12.64 1.91 4.22
N PRO A 73 12.13 1.86 5.46
CA PRO A 73 10.71 1.79 5.75
C PRO A 73 9.88 2.86 5.04
N GLN A 74 8.79 2.43 4.38
CA GLN A 74 7.85 3.28 3.64
C GLN A 74 8.46 4.10 2.48
N GLN A 75 9.76 3.95 2.21
CA GLN A 75 10.49 4.72 1.20
C GLN A 75 10.92 3.84 0.03
N ARG A 76 11.74 2.81 0.29
CA ARG A 76 12.24 1.94 -0.78
C ARG A 76 12.73 0.59 -0.28
N VAL A 77 12.75 -0.36 -1.21
CA VAL A 77 13.43 -1.65 -1.08
C VAL A 77 14.55 -1.71 -2.10
N ILE A 78 15.74 -2.02 -1.65
CA ILE A 78 16.97 -2.07 -2.45
C ILE A 78 17.39 -3.53 -2.58
N PHE A 79 17.66 -3.98 -3.82
CA PHE A 79 18.13 -5.32 -4.15
C PHE A 79 19.53 -5.18 -4.75
N ASP A 80 20.56 -5.45 -3.96
CA ASP A 80 21.94 -5.53 -4.42
C ASP A 80 22.26 -6.96 -4.88
N ARG A 81 22.50 -7.15 -6.15
CA ARG A 81 22.98 -8.42 -6.70
C ARG A 81 24.43 -8.60 -6.30
N VAL A 82 24.68 -9.49 -5.36
CA VAL A 82 25.99 -9.74 -4.74
C VAL A 82 26.64 -11.05 -5.22
N GLY A 83 25.95 -11.83 -6.01
CA GLY A 83 26.47 -13.06 -6.60
C GLY A 83 25.74 -13.47 -7.88
N GLY A 84 26.45 -14.13 -8.78
CA GLY A 84 26.00 -14.53 -10.12
C GLY A 84 26.67 -13.70 -11.21
N VAL A 85 26.30 -13.95 -12.46
CA VAL A 85 26.90 -13.32 -13.66
C VAL A 85 26.39 -11.90 -13.94
N GLU A 86 25.29 -11.51 -13.31
CA GLU A 86 24.73 -10.16 -13.40
C GLU A 86 24.74 -9.51 -12.01
N LEU A 87 25.48 -8.42 -11.89
CA LEU A 87 25.69 -7.67 -10.67
C LEU A 87 25.04 -6.30 -10.78
N GLY A 88 24.88 -5.62 -9.64
CA GLY A 88 24.37 -4.26 -9.59
C GLY A 88 23.17 -4.11 -8.66
N ARG A 89 22.45 -3.01 -8.82
CA ARG A 89 21.41 -2.58 -7.90
C ARG A 89 20.07 -2.40 -8.61
N ILE A 90 19.02 -2.84 -7.95
CA ILE A 90 17.63 -2.56 -8.32
C ILE A 90 16.96 -1.88 -7.12
N GLU A 91 16.24 -0.80 -7.36
CA GLU A 91 15.51 -0.09 -6.31
C GLU A 91 14.02 -0.03 -6.67
N ASN A 92 13.18 -0.32 -5.70
CA ASN A 92 11.74 -0.09 -5.78
C ASN A 92 11.42 1.05 -4.81
N ILE A 93 11.12 2.24 -5.34
CA ILE A 93 11.00 3.49 -4.60
C ILE A 93 9.55 3.92 -4.59
N ILE A 94 8.99 4.13 -3.39
CA ILE A 94 7.65 4.71 -3.20
C ILE A 94 7.81 6.22 -3.10
N GLY A 95 7.24 6.95 -4.05
CA GLY A 95 7.32 8.40 -4.12
C GLY A 95 5.95 9.03 -4.32
N GLU A 96 5.98 10.31 -4.67
CA GLU A 96 4.81 11.10 -5.04
C GLU A 96 5.13 11.91 -6.30
N ASP A 97 4.12 12.19 -7.11
CA ASP A 97 4.24 13.12 -8.22
C ASP A 97 4.09 14.58 -7.75
N GLU A 98 4.13 15.53 -8.68
CA GLU A 98 3.97 16.96 -8.40
C GLU A 98 2.61 17.35 -7.84
N HIS A 99 1.61 16.45 -7.93
CA HIS A 99 0.27 16.61 -7.41
C HIS A 99 0.04 15.85 -6.09
N GLY A 100 1.09 15.21 -5.54
CA GLY A 100 1.01 14.39 -4.34
C GLY A 100 0.41 12.99 -4.56
N ASN A 101 0.21 12.56 -5.80
CA ASN A 101 -0.27 11.21 -6.09
C ASN A 101 0.84 10.19 -5.90
N LEU A 102 0.52 9.08 -5.26
CA LEU A 102 1.46 8.01 -4.97
C LEU A 102 2.01 7.38 -6.25
N THR A 103 3.33 7.26 -6.32
CA THR A 103 4.05 6.64 -7.45
C THR A 103 4.94 5.49 -6.98
N LEU A 104 5.20 4.55 -7.88
CA LEU A 104 6.19 3.50 -7.69
C LEU A 104 7.22 3.56 -8.80
N THR A 105 8.48 3.75 -8.42
CA THR A 105 9.61 3.82 -9.33
C THR A 105 10.46 2.58 -9.20
N PHE A 106 10.83 1.99 -10.34
CA PHE A 106 11.84 0.96 -10.43
C PHE A 106 13.07 1.56 -11.12
N ALA A 107 14.21 1.52 -10.44
CA ALA A 107 15.48 1.94 -10.95
C ALA A 107 16.44 0.75 -10.99
N PHE A 108 17.15 0.60 -12.08
CA PHE A 108 18.09 -0.48 -12.34
C PHE A 108 19.45 0.10 -12.69
N GLY A 109 20.49 -0.36 -12.03
CA GLY A 109 21.88 -0.12 -12.39
C GLY A 109 22.58 -1.48 -12.46
N LEU A 110 22.67 -2.09 -13.65
CA LEU A 110 23.11 -3.46 -13.83
C LEU A 110 24.37 -3.54 -14.71
N LYS A 111 25.19 -4.53 -14.45
CA LYS A 111 26.34 -4.94 -15.27
C LYS A 111 26.40 -6.46 -15.35
N LYS A 112 27.01 -6.95 -16.42
CA LYS A 112 27.19 -8.38 -16.65
C LYS A 112 28.67 -8.72 -16.73
N GLU A 113 29.06 -9.78 -16.05
CA GLU A 113 30.41 -10.32 -16.12
C GLU A 113 30.78 -10.69 -17.57
N GLY A 114 31.99 -10.34 -17.98
CA GLY A 114 32.49 -10.57 -19.34
C GLY A 114 31.99 -9.58 -20.41
N ILE A 115 31.15 -8.61 -20.05
CA ILE A 115 30.73 -7.53 -20.93
C ILE A 115 31.29 -6.20 -20.37
N PRO A 116 32.10 -5.43 -21.20
CA PRO A 116 32.61 -4.14 -20.77
C PRO A 116 31.49 -3.15 -20.43
N GLU A 117 31.66 -2.40 -19.35
CA GLU A 117 30.68 -1.35 -18.97
C GLU A 117 30.63 -0.25 -20.05
N ASP A 118 29.45 0.32 -20.24
CA ASP A 118 29.11 1.37 -21.20
C ASP A 118 29.39 0.99 -22.68
N SER A 119 29.46 -0.32 -22.97
CA SER A 119 29.64 -0.85 -24.33
C SER A 119 28.30 -1.07 -25.05
N GLU A 120 28.37 -1.11 -26.40
CA GLU A 120 27.21 -1.49 -27.23
C GLU A 120 26.68 -2.89 -26.88
N ALA A 121 27.58 -3.82 -26.52
CA ALA A 121 27.23 -5.17 -26.10
C ALA A 121 26.44 -5.18 -24.80
N GLU A 122 26.79 -4.32 -23.82
CA GLU A 122 26.05 -4.15 -22.58
C GLU A 122 24.65 -3.59 -22.87
N THR A 123 24.57 -2.53 -23.67
CA THR A 123 23.30 -1.91 -24.07
C THR A 123 22.40 -2.93 -24.77
N LYS A 124 22.92 -3.68 -25.73
CA LYS A 124 22.16 -4.70 -26.45
C LYS A 124 21.65 -5.81 -25.53
N HIS A 125 22.49 -6.27 -24.57
CA HIS A 125 22.11 -7.31 -23.64
C HIS A 125 20.93 -6.87 -22.75
N PHE A 126 21.04 -5.70 -22.11
CA PHE A 126 20.01 -5.25 -21.16
C PHE A 126 18.77 -4.66 -21.84
N SER A 127 18.88 -4.04 -23.02
CA SER A 127 17.72 -3.57 -23.79
C SER A 127 16.79 -4.72 -24.18
N ALA A 128 17.35 -5.89 -24.47
CA ALA A 128 16.53 -7.09 -24.74
C ALA A 128 15.72 -7.55 -23.51
N MET A 129 16.11 -7.15 -22.30
CA MET A 129 15.45 -7.51 -21.03
C MET A 129 14.52 -6.41 -20.50
N GLU A 130 14.50 -5.22 -21.09
CA GLU A 130 13.68 -4.08 -20.63
C GLU A 130 12.20 -4.44 -20.49
N GLY A 131 11.64 -5.16 -21.45
CA GLY A 131 10.26 -5.61 -21.43
C GLY A 131 9.95 -6.48 -20.20
N ALA A 132 10.88 -7.36 -19.82
CA ALA A 132 10.76 -8.21 -18.64
C ALA A 132 10.83 -7.38 -17.34
N TYR A 133 11.76 -6.43 -17.26
CA TYR A 133 11.88 -5.54 -16.10
C TYR A 133 10.64 -4.65 -15.94
N PHE A 134 10.14 -4.05 -17.02
CA PHE A 134 8.94 -3.23 -16.98
C PHE A 134 7.68 -4.03 -16.69
N GLY A 135 7.59 -5.25 -17.22
CA GLY A 135 6.50 -6.18 -16.89
C GLY A 135 6.45 -6.50 -15.39
N ALA A 136 7.60 -6.64 -14.74
CA ALA A 136 7.68 -6.89 -13.30
C ALA A 136 7.13 -5.71 -12.46
N VAL A 137 7.23 -4.47 -12.95
CA VAL A 137 6.65 -3.28 -12.27
C VAL A 137 5.14 -3.38 -12.21
N ALA A 138 4.49 -3.55 -13.36
CA ALA A 138 3.04 -3.67 -13.46
C ALA A 138 2.53 -4.91 -12.72
N ALA A 139 3.23 -6.05 -12.84
CA ALA A 139 2.90 -7.28 -12.14
C ALA A 139 3.00 -7.12 -10.62
N THR A 140 3.97 -6.34 -10.12
CA THR A 140 4.09 -6.07 -8.68
C THR A 140 2.85 -5.35 -8.17
N LEU A 141 2.42 -4.24 -8.79
CA LEU A 141 1.20 -3.54 -8.36
C LEU A 141 -0.06 -4.38 -8.52
N ALA A 142 -0.16 -5.18 -9.60
CA ALA A 142 -1.28 -6.09 -9.79
C ALA A 142 -1.34 -7.16 -8.69
N ALA A 143 -0.20 -7.71 -8.27
CA ALA A 143 -0.14 -8.68 -7.18
C ALA A 143 -0.50 -8.04 -5.82
N VAL A 144 -0.06 -6.80 -5.57
CA VAL A 144 -0.44 -6.06 -4.35
C VAL A 144 -1.95 -5.82 -4.32
N ARG A 145 -2.55 -5.35 -5.44
CA ARG A 145 -4.00 -5.14 -5.54
C ARG A 145 -4.77 -6.43 -5.30
N ARG A 146 -4.37 -7.52 -5.95
CA ARG A 146 -5.00 -8.82 -5.74
C ARG A 146 -4.96 -9.24 -4.27
N THR A 147 -3.83 -9.06 -3.58
CA THR A 147 -3.74 -9.38 -2.14
C THR A 147 -4.69 -8.52 -1.30
N VAL A 148 -4.85 -7.22 -1.64
CA VAL A 148 -5.79 -6.33 -0.96
C VAL A 148 -7.24 -6.75 -1.22
N GLU A 149 -7.55 -7.13 -2.46
CA GLU A 149 -8.87 -7.63 -2.85
C GLU A 149 -9.20 -8.98 -2.21
N GLU A 150 -8.23 -9.91 -2.19
CA GLU A 150 -8.38 -11.24 -1.58
C GLU A 150 -8.55 -11.12 -0.06
N ARG A 151 -7.75 -10.29 0.60
CA ARG A 151 -7.92 -10.01 2.03
C ARG A 151 -9.31 -9.44 2.31
N GLY A 152 -9.77 -8.50 1.49
CA GLY A 152 -11.15 -8.01 1.58
C GLY A 152 -12.21 -9.08 1.35
N ARG A 153 -11.89 -10.16 0.61
CA ARG A 153 -12.81 -11.31 0.40
C ARG A 153 -12.68 -12.38 1.47
N GLU A 154 -11.48 -12.62 2.01
CA GLU A 154 -11.23 -13.62 3.06
C GLU A 154 -11.64 -13.13 4.44
N GLU A 155 -11.31 -11.87 4.77
CA GLU A 155 -11.77 -11.23 6.00
C GLU A 155 -13.30 -10.97 5.96
N PHE A 156 -13.84 -10.83 4.76
CA PHE A 156 -15.24 -10.53 4.50
C PHE A 156 -15.70 -11.36 3.30
N PRO A 157 -15.98 -12.67 3.49
CA PRO A 157 -16.63 -13.43 2.44
C PRO A 157 -17.87 -12.66 2.00
N PRO A 158 -18.16 -12.62 0.67
CA PRO A 158 -19.41 -12.01 0.21
C PRO A 158 -20.50 -12.60 1.09
N ALA A 159 -21.21 -11.74 1.84
CA ALA A 159 -22.28 -12.18 2.72
C ALA A 159 -23.15 -13.12 1.87
N GLU A 160 -23.21 -14.39 2.25
CA GLU A 160 -24.24 -15.26 1.71
C GLU A 160 -25.52 -14.45 1.92
N ALA A 161 -26.25 -14.24 0.82
CA ALA A 161 -27.38 -13.34 0.79
C ALA A 161 -28.34 -13.65 1.92
N SER A 162 -28.08 -13.08 3.08
CA SER A 162 -29.04 -12.95 4.14
C SER A 162 -29.77 -11.64 3.89
N ASP A 163 -31.05 -11.69 3.73
CA ASP A 163 -31.98 -10.64 3.31
C ASP A 163 -31.99 -9.36 4.18
N ALA A 164 -30.92 -9.07 4.93
CA ALA A 164 -30.83 -7.95 5.86
C ALA A 164 -29.49 -7.18 5.84
N ALA A 165 -28.46 -7.61 5.13
CA ALA A 165 -27.17 -6.90 5.07
C ALA A 165 -27.07 -6.14 3.75
N GLY A 166 -27.27 -4.82 3.78
CA GLY A 166 -27.02 -3.93 2.64
C GLY A 166 -25.56 -3.99 2.19
N ASP A 167 -25.30 -3.55 0.94
CA ASP A 167 -23.95 -3.48 0.38
C ASP A 167 -23.01 -2.69 1.32
N ASN A 168 -21.98 -3.36 1.83
CA ASN A 168 -21.02 -2.79 2.78
C ASN A 168 -19.73 -2.24 2.11
N ARG A 169 -19.60 -2.32 0.78
CA ARG A 169 -18.42 -1.84 0.03
C ARG A 169 -18.10 -0.39 0.30
N TRP A 170 -19.11 0.44 0.53
CA TRP A 170 -18.93 1.86 0.85
C TRP A 170 -18.20 2.10 2.19
N ILE A 171 -18.30 1.17 3.15
CA ILE A 171 -17.57 1.23 4.44
C ILE A 171 -16.08 1.00 4.19
N TYR A 172 -15.73 0.03 3.35
CA TYR A 172 -14.34 -0.22 2.97
C TYR A 172 -13.75 0.94 2.17
N GLU A 173 -14.54 1.52 1.26
CA GLU A 173 -14.09 2.70 0.51
C GLU A 173 -13.84 3.89 1.43
N PHE A 174 -14.67 4.09 2.45
CA PHE A 174 -14.44 5.10 3.47
C PHE A 174 -13.06 4.94 4.12
N TYR A 175 -12.71 3.72 4.56
CA TYR A 175 -11.41 3.48 5.19
C TYR A 175 -10.24 3.60 4.23
N ARG A 176 -10.39 3.18 2.98
CA ARG A 176 -9.36 3.37 1.96
C ARG A 176 -9.06 4.84 1.71
N VAL A 177 -10.10 5.67 1.67
CA VAL A 177 -9.94 7.12 1.53
C VAL A 177 -9.27 7.70 2.78
N ALA A 178 -9.65 7.26 3.98
CA ALA A 178 -9.00 7.69 5.21
C ALA A 178 -7.50 7.31 5.22
N ASP A 179 -7.16 6.07 4.83
CA ASP A 179 -5.78 5.57 4.78
C ASP A 179 -4.91 6.29 3.74
N SER A 180 -5.53 6.91 2.74
CA SER A 180 -4.80 7.69 1.74
C SER A 180 -4.29 9.03 2.26
N LEU A 181 -4.78 9.51 3.40
CA LEU A 181 -4.51 10.84 3.95
C LEU A 181 -4.86 11.99 2.98
N ASP A 182 -5.73 11.71 1.99
CA ASP A 182 -6.22 12.68 1.01
C ASP A 182 -7.42 13.45 1.60
N MET A 183 -7.16 14.59 2.22
CA MET A 183 -8.17 15.41 2.89
C MET A 183 -9.28 15.88 1.93
N PRO A 184 -9.01 16.42 0.74
CA PRO A 184 -10.05 16.79 -0.21
C PRO A 184 -10.99 15.62 -0.53
N ARG A 185 -10.44 14.44 -0.81
CA ARG A 185 -11.21 13.24 -1.11
C ARG A 185 -12.00 12.75 0.10
N PHE A 186 -11.38 12.81 1.28
CA PHE A 186 -12.06 12.45 2.53
C PHE A 186 -13.25 13.38 2.79
N LEU A 187 -13.08 14.70 2.68
CA LEU A 187 -14.17 15.65 2.85
C LEU A 187 -15.28 15.52 1.81
N ALA A 188 -14.94 15.10 0.57
CA ALA A 188 -15.94 14.87 -0.47
C ALA A 188 -16.91 13.70 -0.14
N MET A 189 -16.53 12.79 0.74
CA MET A 189 -17.40 11.70 1.21
C MET A 189 -18.44 12.14 2.25
N HIS A 190 -18.38 13.37 2.74
CA HIS A 190 -19.20 13.84 3.85
C HIS A 190 -20.18 14.96 3.44
N THR A 191 -21.29 15.07 4.16
CA THR A 191 -22.19 16.20 4.03
C THR A 191 -21.57 17.47 4.64
N ASP A 192 -22.00 18.65 4.22
CA ASP A 192 -21.45 19.92 4.74
C ASP A 192 -21.71 20.10 6.24
N ASP A 193 -22.83 19.54 6.73
CA ASP A 193 -23.24 19.54 8.14
C ASP A 193 -22.87 18.24 8.88
N VAL A 194 -21.85 17.50 8.42
CA VAL A 194 -21.42 16.25 9.04
C VAL A 194 -21.15 16.41 10.54
N ARG A 195 -21.58 15.44 11.31
CA ARG A 195 -21.29 15.35 12.75
C ARG A 195 -20.14 14.39 12.99
N LEU A 196 -19.14 14.85 13.75
CA LEU A 196 -18.02 14.00 14.18
C LEU A 196 -18.05 13.84 15.71
N THR A 197 -18.09 12.59 16.16
CA THR A 197 -17.78 12.19 17.55
C THR A 197 -16.53 11.33 17.51
N PHE A 198 -15.43 11.81 18.10
CA PHE A 198 -14.15 11.11 18.14
C PHE A 198 -13.81 10.78 19.60
N ALA A 199 -13.66 9.50 19.93
CA ALA A 199 -13.42 9.01 21.29
C ALA A 199 -14.40 9.63 22.29
N ASN A 200 -13.88 10.26 23.34
CA ASN A 200 -14.65 10.93 24.40
C ASN A 200 -14.75 12.44 24.20
N TYR A 201 -14.33 12.98 23.05
CA TYR A 201 -14.42 14.42 22.78
C TYR A 201 -15.86 14.84 22.44
N PRO A 202 -16.23 16.10 22.72
CA PRO A 202 -17.53 16.63 22.33
C PRO A 202 -17.76 16.51 20.83
N THR A 203 -19.00 16.21 20.44
CA THR A 203 -19.39 16.15 19.02
C THR A 203 -19.24 17.52 18.37
N THR A 204 -18.55 17.54 17.22
CA THR A 204 -18.42 18.73 16.37
C THR A 204 -19.30 18.60 15.13
N VAL A 205 -19.65 19.73 14.50
CA VAL A 205 -20.55 19.78 13.34
C VAL A 205 -19.93 20.60 12.23
N GLY A 206 -19.98 20.09 11.01
CA GLY A 206 -19.51 20.74 9.78
C GLY A 206 -18.14 20.28 9.31
N LYS A 207 -17.95 20.32 7.98
CA LYS A 207 -16.71 19.89 7.30
C LYS A 207 -15.46 20.60 7.84
N GLN A 208 -15.56 21.87 8.20
CA GLN A 208 -14.41 22.63 8.74
C GLN A 208 -13.90 22.03 10.07
N HIS A 209 -14.82 21.60 10.93
CA HIS A 209 -14.45 20.95 12.19
C HIS A 209 -13.94 19.52 11.97
N LEU A 210 -14.52 18.79 11.02
CA LEU A 210 -14.04 17.48 10.60
C LEU A 210 -12.59 17.58 10.07
N GLU A 211 -12.33 18.54 9.17
CA GLU A 211 -11.00 18.80 8.62
C GLU A 211 -9.98 19.18 9.71
N ALA A 212 -10.36 20.05 10.63
CA ALA A 212 -9.48 20.46 11.73
C ALA A 212 -9.12 19.28 12.64
N ALA A 213 -10.09 18.44 13.02
CA ALA A 213 -9.89 17.29 13.90
C ALA A 213 -9.05 16.20 13.23
N ILE A 214 -9.47 15.73 12.06
CA ILE A 214 -8.80 14.65 11.33
C ILE A 214 -7.46 15.12 10.79
N GLY A 215 -7.37 16.32 10.22
CA GLY A 215 -6.10 16.89 9.75
C GLY A 215 -5.11 17.14 10.89
N GLY A 216 -5.60 17.42 12.11
CA GLY A 216 -4.77 17.48 13.31
C GLY A 216 -4.08 16.16 13.62
N LEU A 217 -4.79 15.04 13.50
CA LEU A 217 -4.24 13.71 13.65
C LEU A 217 -3.28 13.39 12.49
N TRP A 218 -3.68 13.61 11.25
CA TRP A 218 -2.89 13.27 10.07
C TRP A 218 -1.55 14.02 10.01
N ARG A 219 -1.46 15.22 10.54
CA ARG A 219 -0.17 15.94 10.65
C ARG A 219 0.83 15.32 11.63
N ARG A 220 0.40 14.40 12.50
CA ARG A 220 1.25 13.72 13.49
C ARG A 220 1.75 12.35 13.03
N ILE A 221 1.31 11.91 11.85
CA ILE A 221 1.62 10.58 11.32
C ILE A 221 2.15 10.68 9.89
N LYS A 222 2.95 9.71 9.49
CA LYS A 222 3.40 9.51 8.09
C LYS A 222 2.43 8.65 7.29
N GLY A 223 1.65 7.83 7.98
CA GLY A 223 0.69 6.93 7.35
C GLY A 223 -0.20 6.25 8.37
N MET A 224 -1.30 5.70 7.90
CA MET A 224 -2.16 4.81 8.67
C MET A 224 -2.72 3.72 7.78
N SER A 225 -3.11 2.60 8.39
CA SER A 225 -3.72 1.47 7.70
C SER A 225 -4.75 0.82 8.60
N HIS A 226 -5.99 0.77 8.11
CA HIS A 226 -7.07 0.08 8.80
C HIS A 226 -7.14 -1.38 8.39
N SER A 227 -7.33 -2.26 9.38
CA SER A 227 -7.64 -3.67 9.22
C SER A 227 -8.96 -3.96 9.92
N LEU A 228 -10.03 -4.18 9.14
CA LEU A 228 -11.36 -4.40 9.68
C LEU A 228 -11.55 -5.90 9.99
N SER A 229 -11.99 -6.21 11.19
CA SER A 229 -12.43 -7.54 11.61
C SER A 229 -13.92 -7.78 11.34
N GLY A 230 -14.68 -6.69 11.14
CA GLY A 230 -16.09 -6.75 10.77
C GLY A 230 -16.59 -5.43 10.17
N ALA A 231 -17.50 -5.52 9.19
CA ALA A 231 -18.20 -4.38 8.62
C ALA A 231 -19.63 -4.77 8.23
N TRP A 232 -20.59 -4.04 8.75
CA TRP A 232 -22.01 -4.29 8.54
C TRP A 232 -22.71 -3.06 8.01
N SER A 233 -23.49 -3.25 6.95
CA SER A 233 -24.33 -2.22 6.35
C SER A 233 -25.79 -2.52 6.68
N LEU A 234 -26.46 -1.60 7.33
CA LEU A 234 -27.81 -1.74 7.87
C LEU A 234 -28.74 -0.68 7.27
N HIS A 235 -30.05 -0.91 7.38
CA HIS A 235 -31.08 0.05 6.93
C HIS A 235 -30.88 0.48 5.47
N ASP A 236 -30.77 -0.47 4.55
CA ASP A 236 -30.56 -0.23 3.12
C ASP A 236 -29.32 0.65 2.83
N GLY A 237 -28.23 0.38 3.54
CA GLY A 237 -26.99 1.11 3.37
C GLY A 237 -26.91 2.47 4.05
N LYS A 238 -27.93 2.85 4.85
CA LYS A 238 -27.94 4.15 5.54
C LYS A 238 -27.08 4.18 6.80
N VAL A 239 -26.80 3.02 7.40
CA VAL A 239 -25.96 2.90 8.59
C VAL A 239 -24.85 1.88 8.33
N GLY A 240 -23.62 2.27 8.58
CA GLY A 240 -22.47 1.39 8.60
C GLY A 240 -21.93 1.22 10.01
N ILE A 241 -21.56 0.01 10.35
CA ILE A 241 -20.82 -0.30 11.57
C ILE A 241 -19.55 -1.02 11.14
N ALA A 242 -18.44 -0.67 11.74
CA ALA A 242 -17.18 -1.36 11.50
C ALA A 242 -16.42 -1.52 12.81
N GLU A 243 -15.71 -2.64 12.94
CA GLU A 243 -14.75 -2.87 14.00
C GLU A 243 -13.43 -3.38 13.40
N GLY A 244 -12.34 -3.13 14.10
CA GLY A 244 -11.02 -3.53 13.63
C GLY A 244 -9.89 -2.86 14.38
N SER A 245 -8.79 -2.67 13.70
CA SER A 245 -7.62 -1.96 14.19
C SER A 245 -7.12 -0.95 13.17
N CYS A 246 -6.43 0.08 13.65
CA CYS A 246 -5.67 1.00 12.82
C CYS A 246 -4.21 0.99 13.27
N MET A 247 -3.31 0.76 12.35
CA MET A 247 -1.89 0.91 12.55
C MET A 247 -1.45 2.27 12.02
N TYR A 248 -0.85 3.07 12.90
CA TYR A 248 -0.25 4.36 12.57
C TYR A 248 1.25 4.24 12.41
N THR A 249 1.81 4.88 11.39
CA THR A 249 3.24 5.15 11.29
C THR A 249 3.48 6.59 11.77
N ARG A 250 4.15 6.75 12.90
CA ARG A 250 4.46 8.06 13.46
C ARG A 250 5.56 8.78 12.67
N LEU A 251 5.78 10.06 12.96
CA LEU A 251 6.81 10.87 12.28
C LEU A 251 8.24 10.35 12.52
N ASP A 252 8.47 9.62 13.61
CA ASP A 252 9.73 8.96 13.95
C ASP A 252 9.86 7.52 13.44
N ASP A 253 8.95 7.11 12.53
CA ASP A 253 8.85 5.78 11.94
C ASP A 253 8.41 4.67 12.91
N THR A 254 8.10 4.97 14.16
CA THR A 254 7.54 3.98 15.08
C THR A 254 6.11 3.61 14.69
N LEU A 255 5.77 2.34 14.88
CA LEU A 255 4.42 1.81 14.62
C LEU A 255 3.61 1.79 15.91
N PHE A 256 2.35 2.16 15.78
CA PHE A 256 1.41 2.12 16.89
C PHE A 256 0.05 1.61 16.40
N THR A 257 -0.48 0.56 17.02
CA THR A 257 -1.75 -0.04 16.63
C THR A 257 -2.81 0.16 17.71
N ILE A 258 -3.99 0.60 17.32
CA ILE A 258 -5.16 0.75 18.19
C ILE A 258 -6.32 -0.08 17.68
N ARG A 259 -7.20 -0.48 18.58
CA ARG A 259 -8.51 -1.04 18.22
C ARG A 259 -9.52 0.09 18.03
N LEU A 260 -10.44 -0.10 17.10
CA LEU A 260 -11.48 0.87 16.82
C LEU A 260 -12.84 0.19 16.60
N GLY A 261 -13.88 0.94 16.94
CA GLY A 261 -15.26 0.70 16.50
C GLY A 261 -15.79 1.97 15.89
N THR A 262 -16.41 1.90 14.72
CA THR A 262 -16.93 3.08 14.02
C THR A 262 -18.39 2.87 13.65
N MET A 263 -19.20 3.92 13.86
CA MET A 263 -20.56 4.00 13.32
C MET A 263 -20.64 5.15 12.33
N LEU A 264 -21.17 4.85 11.15
CA LEU A 264 -21.34 5.75 10.02
C LEU A 264 -22.82 5.87 9.70
N ARG A 265 -23.35 7.09 9.51
CA ARG A 265 -24.69 7.29 8.96
C ARG A 265 -24.61 8.08 7.68
N ARG A 266 -25.37 7.68 6.67
CA ARG A 266 -25.42 8.35 5.37
C ARG A 266 -26.74 9.09 5.18
N ARG A 267 -26.65 10.18 4.40
CA ARG A 267 -27.76 10.88 3.78
C ARG A 267 -27.49 10.90 2.27
N GLY A 268 -28.25 10.09 1.52
CA GLY A 268 -27.84 9.71 0.16
C GLY A 268 -26.54 8.92 0.22
N ASP A 269 -25.57 9.28 -0.61
CA ASP A 269 -24.26 8.64 -0.66
C ASP A 269 -23.21 9.29 0.24
N LEU A 270 -23.55 10.38 0.94
CA LEU A 270 -22.63 11.13 1.79
C LEU A 270 -22.81 10.80 3.26
N ILE A 271 -21.70 10.71 3.99
CA ILE A 271 -21.67 10.48 5.44
C ILE A 271 -22.10 11.76 6.15
N SER A 272 -23.13 11.65 6.96
CA SER A 272 -23.71 12.75 7.74
C SER A 272 -23.45 12.66 9.25
N ASP A 273 -23.07 11.48 9.75
CA ASP A 273 -22.69 11.27 11.17
C ASP A 273 -21.58 10.22 11.21
N LEU A 274 -20.42 10.61 11.75
CA LEU A 274 -19.23 9.76 11.92
C LEU A 274 -18.90 9.68 13.40
N ARG A 275 -18.95 8.47 13.97
CA ARG A 275 -18.61 8.20 15.36
C ARG A 275 -17.50 7.19 15.43
N ILE A 276 -16.36 7.59 15.96
CA ILE A 276 -15.15 6.76 16.07
C ILE A 276 -14.87 6.51 17.55
N HIS A 277 -15.00 5.26 17.96
CA HIS A 277 -14.72 4.79 19.30
C HIS A 277 -13.33 4.16 19.33
N VAL A 278 -12.40 4.85 19.95
CA VAL A 278 -10.98 4.44 20.04
C VAL A 278 -10.45 4.78 21.43
N ASP A 279 -9.44 4.04 21.87
CA ASP A 279 -8.61 4.45 23.00
C ASP A 279 -7.50 5.36 22.48
N VAL A 280 -7.55 6.62 22.85
CA VAL A 280 -6.59 7.65 22.42
C VAL A 280 -5.35 7.75 23.32
N ASN A 281 -5.26 6.92 24.37
CA ASN A 281 -4.06 6.88 25.21
C ASN A 281 -2.90 6.30 24.41
N GLY A 282 -2.03 7.15 23.93
CA GLY A 282 -0.87 6.80 23.12
C GLY A 282 -0.88 7.34 21.68
N LEU A 283 -1.91 8.10 21.29
CA LEU A 283 -1.93 8.86 20.03
C LEU A 283 -1.15 10.18 20.13
#